data_28f85fcf48b3e1f2ef9e150f754fc8f8
#
_entry.id   28f85fcf48b3e1f2ef9e150f754fc8f8
#
_cell.length_a   1.000
_cell.length_b   1.000
_cell.length_c   1.000
_cell.angle_alpha   90.00
_cell.angle_beta   90.00
_cell.angle_gamma   90.00
#
_symmetry.space_group_name_H-M   'P 1'
#
loop_
_entity.id
_entity.type
_entity.pdbx_description
1 polymer ?
#
loop_
_entity_poly.entity_id
_entity_poly.type
_entity_poly.pdbx_seq_one_letter_code
_entity_poly.pdbx_strand_id
1 'polypeptide(L)'
;MGKVIGIDLGTTNSCVAVMDGKDTRVIENAEGGRTTPSMVGFTDDGERLVGQAAKRQAVTNPTKTIFAMKRLIGRRADASAIKDFSELVPFNVKAAKNGDAWIEVDGEDYSPSQMSSFVLRKLKEDAEAFLGETVEQAVITVPAYLNDAQRQATKDAGKIAGLEVLRIINEPTAAALAYGLDRKESGIIAVYDLCLLYTSDAADE
;
A
#
# COMPACT_ATOMS: atom_id res chain seq x y z
N MET A 1 12.96 -2.51 22.85
CA MET A 1 11.72 -2.48 22.04
C MET A 1 12.14 -2.06 20.66
N GLY A 2 11.87 -2.87 19.63
CA GLY A 2 12.19 -2.51 18.24
C GLY A 2 11.42 -1.26 17.80
N LYS A 3 11.92 -0.59 16.78
CA LYS A 3 11.25 0.58 16.20
C LYS A 3 9.96 0.15 15.49
N VAL A 4 8.91 0.91 15.71
CA VAL A 4 7.64 0.77 14.97
C VAL A 4 7.62 1.81 13.86
N ILE A 5 7.35 1.40 12.64
CA ILE A 5 7.18 2.31 11.50
C ILE A 5 5.72 2.53 11.17
N GLY A 6 5.39 3.73 10.72
CA GLY A 6 4.10 4.04 10.11
C GLY A 6 4.20 3.94 8.59
N ILE A 7 3.27 3.24 7.96
CA ILE A 7 3.23 3.08 6.51
C ILE A 7 1.88 3.57 5.99
N ASP A 8 1.94 4.49 5.04
CA ASP A 8 0.82 4.78 4.16
C ASP A 8 1.00 3.95 2.88
N LEU A 9 0.21 2.88 2.74
CA LEU A 9 0.20 2.02 1.56
C LEU A 9 -0.81 2.58 0.55
N GLY A 10 -0.40 3.59 -0.20
CA GLY A 10 -1.28 4.28 -1.15
C GLY A 10 -1.51 3.53 -2.45
N THR A 11 -2.56 3.89 -3.19
CA THR A 11 -2.88 3.29 -4.50
C THR A 11 -1.81 3.59 -5.55
N THR A 12 -1.29 4.80 -5.56
CA THR A 12 -0.31 5.29 -6.53
C THR A 12 1.09 5.38 -5.93
N ASN A 13 1.20 5.96 -4.74
CA ASN A 13 2.47 6.11 -4.03
C ASN A 13 2.27 5.71 -2.58
N SER A 14 3.32 5.16 -1.99
CA SER A 14 3.38 4.81 -0.58
C SER A 14 4.47 5.61 0.11
N CYS A 15 4.36 5.79 1.41
CA CYS A 15 5.43 6.39 2.21
C CYS A 15 5.60 5.67 3.54
N VAL A 16 6.77 5.86 4.14
CA VAL A 16 7.11 5.32 5.46
C VAL A 16 7.63 6.42 6.36
N ALA A 17 7.23 6.38 7.62
CA ALA A 17 7.66 7.34 8.63
C ALA A 17 7.99 6.64 9.95
N VAL A 18 8.78 7.32 10.77
CA VAL A 18 9.17 6.86 12.10
C VAL A 18 9.06 8.01 13.10
N MET A 19 8.87 7.67 14.37
CA MET A 19 9.01 8.65 15.46
C MET A 19 10.49 8.91 15.73
N ASP A 20 10.90 10.17 15.62
CA ASP A 20 12.24 10.66 15.96
C ASP A 20 12.10 11.60 17.18
N GLY A 21 12.25 11.02 18.37
CA GLY A 21 11.92 11.69 19.63
C GLY A 21 10.42 11.95 19.76
N LYS A 22 10.02 13.23 19.71
CA LYS A 22 8.61 13.67 19.77
C LYS A 22 8.02 14.02 18.40
N ASP A 23 8.84 14.04 17.38
CA ASP A 23 8.45 14.46 16.04
C ASP A 23 8.33 13.25 15.11
N THR A 24 7.50 13.39 14.08
CA THR A 24 7.37 12.37 13.04
C THR A 24 8.33 12.71 11.90
N ARG A 25 9.09 11.73 11.43
CA ARG A 25 9.99 11.88 10.31
C ARG A 25 9.62 10.92 9.18
N VAL A 26 9.30 11.48 8.00
CA VAL A 26 9.13 10.70 6.77
C VAL A 26 10.52 10.29 6.28
N ILE A 27 10.68 9.00 6.01
CA ILE A 27 11.95 8.41 5.57
C ILE A 27 12.07 8.57 4.04
N GLU A 28 13.22 9.00 3.59
CA GLU A 28 13.56 9.04 2.17
C GLU A 28 13.96 7.64 1.69
N ASN A 29 13.49 7.27 0.50
CA ASN A 29 13.87 6.02 -0.13
C ASN A 29 15.30 6.10 -0.71
N ALA A 30 15.82 4.97 -1.21
CA ALA A 30 17.17 4.90 -1.79
C ALA A 30 17.38 5.87 -2.99
N GLU A 31 16.31 6.32 -3.62
CA GLU A 31 16.34 7.29 -4.72
C GLU A 31 16.20 8.75 -4.24
N GLY A 32 16.18 9.01 -2.93
CA GLY A 32 16.04 10.33 -2.32
C GLY A 32 14.62 10.88 -2.31
N GLY A 33 13.62 10.08 -2.67
CA GLY A 33 12.21 10.45 -2.65
C GLY A 33 11.56 10.16 -1.29
N ARG A 34 10.64 11.02 -0.86
CA ARG A 34 9.82 10.79 0.34
C ARG A 34 8.61 9.89 0.10
N THR A 35 8.35 9.58 -1.15
CA THR A 35 7.30 8.65 -1.57
C THR A 35 7.87 7.63 -2.54
N THR A 36 7.38 6.41 -2.46
CA THR A 36 7.76 5.29 -3.33
C THR A 36 6.55 4.90 -4.18
N PRO A 37 6.66 4.87 -5.51
CA PRO A 37 5.56 4.39 -6.35
C PRO A 37 5.09 3.00 -5.92
N SER A 38 3.78 2.81 -5.76
CA SER A 38 3.17 1.52 -5.43
C SER A 38 3.09 0.63 -6.67
N MET A 39 4.27 0.34 -7.24
CA MET A 39 4.44 -0.39 -8.50
C MET A 39 5.44 -1.52 -8.34
N VAL A 40 5.15 -2.65 -9.01
CA VAL A 40 6.02 -3.83 -9.07
C VAL A 40 6.19 -4.23 -10.53
N GLY A 41 7.41 -4.35 -10.99
CA GLY A 41 7.76 -4.79 -12.33
C GLY A 41 8.48 -6.13 -12.32
N PHE A 42 8.28 -6.92 -13.36
CA PHE A 42 9.02 -8.15 -13.61
C PHE A 42 9.78 -7.98 -14.92
N THR A 43 11.07 -8.25 -14.88
CA THR A 43 11.91 -8.19 -16.08
C THR A 43 11.88 -9.53 -16.81
N ASP A 44 12.36 -9.55 -18.07
CA ASP A 44 12.35 -10.78 -18.87
C ASP A 44 13.36 -11.84 -18.36
N ASP A 45 14.35 -11.44 -17.61
CA ASP A 45 15.32 -12.31 -16.92
C ASP A 45 14.87 -12.74 -15.51
N GLY A 46 13.64 -12.36 -15.11
CA GLY A 46 13.01 -12.79 -13.87
C GLY A 46 13.37 -11.93 -12.65
N GLU A 47 14.03 -10.80 -12.82
CA GLU A 47 14.27 -9.84 -11.75
C GLU A 47 12.96 -9.11 -11.39
N ARG A 48 12.81 -8.76 -10.12
CA ARG A 48 11.68 -7.99 -9.62
C ARG A 48 12.10 -6.58 -9.26
N LEU A 49 11.45 -5.61 -9.91
CA LEU A 49 11.62 -4.19 -9.66
C LEU A 49 10.50 -3.65 -8.80
N VAL A 50 10.79 -2.73 -7.89
CA VAL A 50 9.78 -2.09 -7.03
C VAL A 50 10.00 -0.58 -7.01
N GLY A 51 8.90 0.16 -6.93
CA GLY A 51 8.94 1.61 -6.80
C GLY A 51 9.34 2.32 -8.10
N GLN A 52 10.31 3.21 -8.02
CA GLN A 52 10.70 4.06 -9.15
C GLN A 52 11.30 3.27 -10.32
N ALA A 53 12.00 2.17 -10.04
CA ALA A 53 12.53 1.29 -11.09
C ALA A 53 11.40 0.63 -11.88
N ALA A 54 10.38 0.08 -11.18
CA ALA A 54 9.18 -0.47 -11.81
C ALA A 54 8.40 0.60 -12.61
N LYS A 55 8.28 1.81 -12.06
CA LYS A 55 7.61 2.92 -12.76
C LYS A 55 8.31 3.27 -14.06
N ARG A 56 9.64 3.27 -14.10
CA ARG A 56 10.40 3.48 -15.36
C ARG A 56 10.16 2.38 -16.38
N GLN A 57 10.11 1.11 -15.93
CA GLN A 57 9.83 -0.04 -16.80
C GLN A 57 8.43 0.01 -17.41
N ALA A 58 7.44 0.63 -16.76
CA ALA A 58 6.05 0.67 -17.22
C ALA A 58 5.88 1.18 -18.66
N VAL A 59 6.79 2.03 -19.13
CA VAL A 59 6.77 2.57 -20.49
C VAL A 59 7.14 1.51 -21.53
N THR A 60 8.10 0.65 -21.23
CA THR A 60 8.65 -0.35 -22.16
C THR A 60 8.09 -1.75 -21.96
N ASN A 61 7.63 -2.06 -20.75
CA ASN A 61 7.08 -3.37 -20.39
C ASN A 61 5.81 -3.22 -19.51
N PRO A 62 4.73 -2.64 -20.05
CA PRO A 62 3.52 -2.35 -19.30
C PRO A 62 2.80 -3.62 -18.81
N THR A 63 2.81 -4.71 -19.59
CA THR A 63 2.11 -5.95 -19.25
C THR A 63 2.71 -6.69 -18.06
N LYS A 64 3.99 -6.46 -17.75
CA LYS A 64 4.71 -7.02 -16.61
C LYS A 64 4.96 -5.98 -15.51
N THR A 65 4.29 -4.83 -15.57
CA THR A 65 4.38 -3.78 -14.56
C THR A 65 3.03 -3.55 -13.91
N ILE A 66 2.94 -3.96 -12.64
CA ILE A 66 1.70 -4.02 -11.87
C ILE A 66 1.60 -2.76 -11.01
N PHE A 67 0.43 -2.14 -11.00
CA PHE A 67 0.13 -0.94 -10.22
C PHE A 67 -1.31 -0.98 -9.69
N ALA A 68 -1.66 -0.04 -8.82
CA ALA A 68 -3.00 0.10 -8.24
C ALA A 68 -3.55 -1.19 -7.59
N MET A 69 -2.67 -2.01 -6.99
CA MET A 69 -3.01 -3.28 -6.35
C MET A 69 -4.07 -3.13 -5.26
N LYS A 70 -4.16 -1.95 -4.65
CA LYS A 70 -5.17 -1.61 -3.65
C LYS A 70 -6.61 -1.69 -4.19
N ARG A 71 -6.79 -1.57 -5.52
CA ARG A 71 -8.09 -1.76 -6.17
C ARG A 71 -8.52 -3.23 -6.24
N LEU A 72 -7.58 -4.15 -6.16
CA LEU A 72 -7.83 -5.60 -6.25
C LEU A 72 -7.86 -6.28 -4.87
N ILE A 73 -7.16 -5.72 -3.87
CA ILE A 73 -6.94 -6.34 -2.57
C ILE A 73 -8.27 -6.69 -1.88
N GLY A 74 -8.42 -7.95 -1.46
CA GLY A 74 -9.61 -8.45 -0.78
C GLY A 74 -10.90 -8.40 -1.60
N ARG A 75 -10.81 -8.36 -2.93
CA ARG A 75 -11.98 -8.29 -3.83
C ARG A 75 -12.09 -9.51 -4.70
N ARG A 76 -13.33 -9.81 -5.10
CA ARG A 76 -13.64 -10.91 -6.02
C ARG A 76 -13.48 -10.46 -7.47
N ALA A 77 -13.03 -11.38 -8.33
CA ALA A 77 -12.83 -11.10 -9.75
C ALA A 77 -14.15 -10.86 -10.51
N ASP A 78 -15.27 -11.41 -10.03
CA ASP A 78 -16.59 -11.26 -10.65
C ASP A 78 -17.28 -9.93 -10.32
N ALA A 79 -16.76 -9.13 -9.39
CA ALA A 79 -17.28 -7.81 -9.07
C ALA A 79 -17.18 -6.85 -10.27
N SER A 80 -18.24 -6.07 -10.55
CA SER A 80 -18.27 -5.16 -11.71
C SER A 80 -17.08 -4.19 -11.72
N ALA A 81 -16.76 -3.57 -10.60
CA ALA A 81 -15.63 -2.66 -10.48
C ALA A 81 -14.27 -3.31 -10.78
N ILE A 82 -14.13 -4.63 -10.60
CA ILE A 82 -12.91 -5.36 -10.94
C ILE A 82 -12.87 -5.67 -12.43
N LYS A 83 -14.02 -6.02 -13.03
CA LYS A 83 -14.12 -6.21 -14.48
C LYS A 83 -13.78 -4.91 -15.22
N ASP A 84 -14.40 -3.80 -14.82
CA ASP A 84 -14.13 -2.48 -15.39
C ASP A 84 -12.65 -2.11 -15.25
N PHE A 85 -12.05 -2.38 -14.08
CA PHE A 85 -10.63 -2.13 -13.85
C PHE A 85 -9.72 -3.02 -14.71
N SER A 86 -10.07 -4.30 -14.89
CA SER A 86 -9.30 -5.24 -15.69
C SER A 86 -9.23 -4.86 -17.18
N GLU A 87 -10.24 -4.15 -17.69
CA GLU A 87 -10.25 -3.62 -19.06
C GLU A 87 -9.35 -2.39 -19.24
N LEU A 88 -9.02 -1.69 -18.14
CA LEU A 88 -8.24 -0.45 -18.16
C LEU A 88 -6.74 -0.67 -17.93
N VAL A 89 -6.33 -1.84 -17.45
CA VAL A 89 -4.92 -2.13 -17.13
C VAL A 89 -4.28 -3.02 -18.19
N PRO A 90 -2.96 -2.87 -18.44
CA PRO A 90 -2.26 -3.65 -19.46
C PRO A 90 -1.88 -5.06 -19.01
N PHE A 91 -1.94 -5.35 -17.70
CA PHE A 91 -1.59 -6.64 -17.12
C PHE A 91 -2.83 -7.53 -16.91
N ASN A 92 -2.61 -8.83 -16.79
CA ASN A 92 -3.69 -9.81 -16.70
C ASN A 92 -4.24 -9.93 -15.28
N VAL A 93 -5.56 -9.68 -15.11
CA VAL A 93 -6.32 -9.89 -13.87
C VAL A 93 -7.23 -11.08 -14.09
N LYS A 94 -7.17 -12.08 -13.22
CA LYS A 94 -7.95 -13.31 -13.34
C LYS A 94 -8.59 -13.74 -12.02
N ALA A 95 -9.53 -14.67 -12.08
CA ALA A 95 -10.12 -15.27 -10.90
C ALA A 95 -9.20 -16.39 -10.37
N ALA A 96 -8.88 -16.34 -9.08
CA ALA A 96 -8.25 -17.43 -8.37
C ALA A 96 -9.23 -18.58 -8.12
N LYS A 97 -8.77 -19.72 -7.61
CA LYS A 97 -9.63 -20.90 -7.30
C LYS A 97 -10.75 -20.57 -6.31
N ASN A 98 -10.54 -19.65 -5.41
CA ASN A 98 -11.53 -19.16 -4.44
C ASN A 98 -12.42 -18.04 -4.99
N GLY A 99 -12.19 -17.58 -6.23
CA GLY A 99 -12.91 -16.52 -6.89
C GLY A 99 -12.39 -15.10 -6.63
N ASP A 100 -11.32 -14.93 -5.88
CA ASP A 100 -10.68 -13.63 -5.65
C ASP A 100 -9.95 -13.14 -6.91
N ALA A 101 -9.82 -11.82 -7.03
CA ALA A 101 -9.06 -11.20 -8.11
C ALA A 101 -7.56 -11.37 -7.85
N TRP A 102 -6.89 -12.08 -8.76
CA TRP A 102 -5.45 -12.30 -8.75
C TRP A 102 -4.81 -11.73 -10.03
N ILE A 103 -3.50 -11.61 -10.02
CA ILE A 103 -2.71 -11.07 -11.13
C ILE A 103 -1.83 -12.19 -11.66
N GLU A 104 -1.83 -12.37 -12.98
CA GLU A 104 -0.92 -13.31 -13.63
C GLU A 104 0.24 -12.56 -14.30
N VAL A 105 1.45 -13.03 -14.09
CA VAL A 105 2.66 -12.54 -14.77
C VAL A 105 3.50 -13.74 -15.17
N ASP A 106 3.79 -13.87 -16.46
CA ASP A 106 4.61 -14.99 -17.02
C ASP A 106 4.12 -16.40 -16.64
N GLY A 107 2.80 -16.58 -16.50
CA GLY A 107 2.19 -17.84 -16.10
C GLY A 107 2.17 -18.11 -14.60
N GLU A 108 2.73 -17.22 -13.80
CA GLU A 108 2.70 -17.29 -12.35
C GLU A 108 1.58 -16.43 -11.78
N ASP A 109 0.88 -16.94 -10.78
CA ASP A 109 -0.27 -16.31 -10.14
C ASP A 109 0.12 -15.61 -8.83
N TYR A 110 -0.22 -14.34 -8.73
CA TYR A 110 0.06 -13.52 -7.55
C TYR A 110 -1.23 -12.95 -6.95
N SER A 111 -1.42 -13.13 -5.65
CA SER A 111 -2.48 -12.39 -4.96
C SER A 111 -2.12 -10.90 -4.84
N PRO A 112 -3.11 -9.99 -4.75
CA PRO A 112 -2.87 -8.57 -4.48
C PRO A 112 -2.09 -8.34 -3.20
N SER A 113 -2.27 -9.20 -2.17
CA SER A 113 -1.49 -9.16 -0.93
C SER A 113 -0.01 -9.47 -1.15
N GLN A 114 0.31 -10.46 -2.01
CA GLN A 114 1.70 -10.74 -2.38
C GLN A 114 2.33 -9.57 -3.15
N MET A 115 1.61 -8.99 -4.12
CA MET A 115 2.09 -7.81 -4.85
C MET A 115 2.32 -6.61 -3.92
N SER A 116 1.38 -6.35 -3.02
CA SER A 116 1.51 -5.28 -2.01
C SER A 116 2.67 -5.54 -1.05
N SER A 117 2.96 -6.80 -0.73
CA SER A 117 4.06 -7.16 0.16
C SER A 117 5.44 -6.78 -0.41
N PHE A 118 5.60 -6.75 -1.73
CA PHE A 118 6.85 -6.31 -2.35
C PHE A 118 7.10 -4.82 -2.12
N VAL A 119 6.04 -4.00 -2.21
CA VAL A 119 6.12 -2.56 -1.88
C VAL A 119 6.41 -2.38 -0.39
N LEU A 120 5.70 -3.10 0.48
CA LEU A 120 5.92 -3.04 1.93
C LEU A 120 7.35 -3.46 2.32
N ARG A 121 7.91 -4.49 1.65
CA ARG A 121 9.29 -4.91 1.87
C ARG A 121 10.29 -3.83 1.47
N LYS A 122 10.09 -3.17 0.33
CA LYS A 122 10.93 -2.04 -0.08
C LYS A 122 10.88 -0.91 0.95
N LEU A 123 9.70 -0.54 1.46
CA LEU A 123 9.55 0.49 2.49
C LEU A 123 10.21 0.08 3.81
N LYS A 124 10.13 -1.21 4.17
CA LYS A 124 10.85 -1.76 5.33
C LYS A 124 12.36 -1.65 5.16
N GLU A 125 12.90 -2.05 4.02
CA GLU A 125 14.33 -1.99 3.69
C GLU A 125 14.84 -0.53 3.72
N ASP A 126 14.09 0.42 3.16
CA ASP A 126 14.42 1.85 3.23
C ASP A 126 14.42 2.35 4.69
N ALA A 127 13.47 1.90 5.50
CA ALA A 127 13.43 2.25 6.93
C ALA A 127 14.60 1.63 7.71
N GLU A 128 14.94 0.38 7.46
CA GLU A 128 16.09 -0.29 8.08
C GLU A 128 17.41 0.37 7.70
N ALA A 129 17.59 0.74 6.42
CA ALA A 129 18.75 1.46 5.95
C ALA A 129 18.89 2.84 6.64
N PHE A 130 17.79 3.55 6.81
CA PHE A 130 17.76 4.84 7.49
C PHE A 130 18.04 4.73 8.99
N LEU A 131 17.46 3.73 9.67
CA LEU A 131 17.55 3.56 11.11
C LEU A 131 18.85 2.86 11.55
N GLY A 132 19.49 2.10 10.66
CA GLY A 132 20.66 1.27 10.98
C GLY A 132 20.34 0.06 11.84
N GLU A 133 19.04 -0.32 11.95
CA GLU A 133 18.57 -1.46 12.72
C GLU A 133 17.40 -2.16 12.03
N THR A 134 17.12 -3.41 12.40
CA THR A 134 15.99 -4.18 11.86
C THR A 134 14.65 -3.61 12.32
N VAL A 135 13.67 -3.64 11.42
CA VAL A 135 12.29 -3.21 11.67
C VAL A 135 11.36 -4.41 11.57
N GLU A 136 10.68 -4.73 12.67
CA GLU A 136 9.78 -5.87 12.75
C GLU A 136 8.31 -5.46 12.83
N GLN A 137 8.01 -4.22 13.24
CA GLN A 137 6.65 -3.79 13.57
C GLN A 137 6.22 -2.59 12.75
N ALA A 138 4.95 -2.59 12.31
CA ALA A 138 4.36 -1.49 11.57
C ALA A 138 2.91 -1.21 11.96
N VAL A 139 2.52 0.05 11.75
CA VAL A 139 1.13 0.50 11.66
C VAL A 139 0.90 0.87 10.19
N ILE A 140 -0.19 0.36 9.58
CA ILE A 140 -0.49 0.60 8.16
C ILE A 140 -1.83 1.33 8.06
N THR A 141 -1.90 2.35 7.19
CA THR A 141 -3.15 3.07 6.94
C THR A 141 -3.93 2.46 5.78
N VAL A 142 -5.25 2.57 5.86
CA VAL A 142 -6.19 2.14 4.82
C VAL A 142 -7.33 3.17 4.70
N PRO A 143 -7.98 3.30 3.53
CA PRO A 143 -9.21 4.08 3.40
C PRO A 143 -10.29 3.61 4.38
N ALA A 144 -11.09 4.55 4.89
CA ALA A 144 -12.13 4.26 5.90
C ALA A 144 -13.16 3.24 5.41
N TYR A 145 -13.52 3.28 4.13
CA TYR A 145 -14.53 2.41 3.51
C TYR A 145 -14.06 0.96 3.24
N LEU A 146 -12.81 0.60 3.48
CA LEU A 146 -12.35 -0.78 3.31
C LEU A 146 -13.06 -1.71 4.29
N ASN A 147 -13.63 -2.79 3.75
CA ASN A 147 -14.25 -3.84 4.56
C ASN A 147 -13.20 -4.73 5.28
N ASP A 148 -13.68 -5.60 6.16
CA ASP A 148 -12.81 -6.44 6.98
C ASP A 148 -11.92 -7.38 6.15
N ALA A 149 -12.43 -7.92 5.03
CA ALA A 149 -11.63 -8.77 4.14
C ALA A 149 -10.46 -8.00 3.52
N GLN A 150 -10.67 -6.76 3.09
CA GLN A 150 -9.64 -5.89 2.54
C GLN A 150 -8.61 -5.47 3.60
N ARG A 151 -9.08 -5.18 4.82
CA ARG A 151 -8.21 -4.86 5.97
C ARG A 151 -7.35 -6.07 6.35
N GLN A 152 -7.94 -7.27 6.39
CA GLN A 152 -7.22 -8.49 6.66
C GLN A 152 -6.18 -8.78 5.56
N ALA A 153 -6.55 -8.65 4.29
CA ALA A 153 -5.63 -8.84 3.16
C ALA A 153 -4.45 -7.84 3.18
N THR A 154 -4.68 -6.60 3.65
CA THR A 154 -3.61 -5.61 3.88
C THR A 154 -2.70 -6.04 5.03
N LYS A 155 -3.27 -6.57 6.11
CA LYS A 155 -2.50 -7.12 7.24
C LYS A 155 -1.66 -8.32 6.82
N ASP A 156 -2.21 -9.20 5.99
CA ASP A 156 -1.52 -10.36 5.43
C ASP A 156 -0.36 -9.94 4.51
N ALA A 157 -0.53 -8.87 3.73
CA ALA A 157 0.56 -8.28 2.93
C ALA A 157 1.73 -7.84 3.82
N GLY A 158 1.45 -7.18 4.95
CA GLY A 158 2.47 -6.82 5.94
C GLY A 158 3.19 -8.04 6.50
N LYS A 159 2.45 -9.09 6.85
CA LYS A 159 3.03 -10.35 7.35
C LYS A 159 3.93 -11.03 6.30
N ILE A 160 3.51 -11.06 5.05
CA ILE A 160 4.32 -11.61 3.94
C ILE A 160 5.60 -10.78 3.74
N ALA A 161 5.54 -9.46 3.96
CA ALA A 161 6.70 -8.56 3.93
C ALA A 161 7.65 -8.73 5.15
N GLY A 162 7.30 -9.57 6.12
CA GLY A 162 8.07 -9.78 7.36
C GLY A 162 7.86 -8.68 8.40
N LEU A 163 6.64 -8.09 8.43
CA LEU A 163 6.22 -7.10 9.41
C LEU A 163 5.09 -7.65 10.29
N GLU A 164 5.22 -7.49 11.59
CA GLU A 164 4.10 -7.60 12.52
C GLU A 164 3.27 -6.33 12.41
N VAL A 165 2.07 -6.43 11.83
CA VAL A 165 1.15 -5.30 11.70
C VAL A 165 0.39 -5.13 13.01
N LEU A 166 0.81 -4.17 13.81
CA LEU A 166 0.22 -3.89 15.13
C LEU A 166 -1.20 -3.35 15.01
N ARG A 167 -1.43 -2.46 14.04
CA ARG A 167 -2.74 -1.84 13.79
C ARG A 167 -2.92 -1.51 12.32
N ILE A 168 -4.17 -1.59 11.87
CA ILE A 168 -4.67 -0.94 10.67
C ILE A 168 -5.47 0.28 11.12
N ILE A 169 -5.15 1.46 10.59
CA ILE A 169 -5.79 2.74 10.93
C ILE A 169 -6.39 3.35 9.68
N ASN A 170 -7.53 4.03 9.80
CA ASN A 170 -8.13 4.74 8.67
C ASN A 170 -7.27 5.94 8.28
N GLU A 171 -7.07 6.16 6.98
CA GLU A 171 -6.30 7.29 6.42
C GLU A 171 -6.78 8.65 6.97
N PRO A 172 -8.09 8.98 6.97
CA PRO A 172 -8.55 10.24 7.53
C PRO A 172 -8.29 10.35 9.04
N THR A 173 -8.38 9.25 9.79
CA THR A 173 -8.05 9.23 11.22
C THR A 173 -6.56 9.51 11.45
N ALA A 174 -5.68 8.90 10.65
CA ALA A 174 -4.25 9.14 10.72
C ALA A 174 -3.89 10.59 10.39
N ALA A 175 -4.53 11.18 9.36
CA ALA A 175 -4.35 12.58 9.01
C ALA A 175 -4.81 13.52 10.13
N ALA A 176 -5.95 13.24 10.74
CA ALA A 176 -6.46 14.00 11.87
C ALA A 176 -5.51 13.95 13.08
N LEU A 177 -4.99 12.76 13.42
CA LEU A 177 -4.00 12.61 14.49
C LEU A 177 -2.70 13.38 14.18
N ALA A 178 -2.22 13.32 12.95
CA ALA A 178 -1.03 14.04 12.52
C ALA A 178 -1.21 15.57 12.59
N TYR A 179 -2.42 16.08 12.36
CA TYR A 179 -2.73 17.49 12.48
C TYR A 179 -2.82 17.97 13.93
N GLY A 180 -2.90 17.07 14.90
CA GLY A 180 -2.83 17.38 16.33
C GLY A 180 -4.18 17.36 17.05
N LEU A 181 -5.08 16.49 16.64
CA LEU A 181 -6.34 16.23 17.37
C LEU A 181 -6.17 15.82 18.83
N ASP A 182 -5.01 15.32 19.21
CA ASP A 182 -4.62 15.02 20.58
C ASP A 182 -4.32 16.27 21.41
N ARG A 183 -4.23 17.45 20.77
CA ARG A 183 -3.83 18.71 21.39
C ARG A 183 -5.02 19.59 21.76
N LYS A 184 -6.03 19.04 22.43
CA LYS A 184 -6.93 19.83 23.27
C LYS A 184 -7.74 20.96 22.63
N GLU A 185 -8.82 20.67 22.02
CA GLU A 185 -10.01 21.52 22.21
C GLU A 185 -11.21 20.69 21.74
N SER A 186 -12.30 20.69 22.50
CA SER A 186 -13.56 20.11 22.06
C SER A 186 -14.03 20.86 20.82
N GLY A 187 -14.09 20.18 19.69
CA GLY A 187 -14.53 20.77 18.42
C GLY A 187 -14.84 19.68 17.39
N ILE A 188 -15.63 20.02 16.39
CA ILE A 188 -15.88 19.17 15.23
C ILE A 188 -14.74 19.42 14.24
N ILE A 189 -14.08 18.37 13.80
CA ILE A 189 -13.01 18.42 12.80
C ILE A 189 -13.48 17.63 11.59
N ALA A 190 -13.40 18.24 10.41
CA ALA A 190 -13.65 17.59 9.15
C ALA A 190 -12.31 17.30 8.46
N VAL A 191 -12.11 16.04 8.04
CA VAL A 191 -10.98 15.64 7.18
C VAL A 191 -11.55 15.36 5.80
N TYR A 192 -11.08 16.11 4.81
CA TYR A 192 -11.44 15.90 3.41
C TYR A 192 -10.34 15.11 2.72
N ASP A 193 -10.65 13.86 2.32
CA ASP A 193 -9.76 12.96 1.60
C ASP A 193 -10.36 12.61 0.22
N LEU A 194 -9.76 13.15 -0.85
CA LEU A 194 -10.14 12.81 -2.21
C LEU A 194 -9.41 11.53 -2.64
N CYS A 195 -10.01 10.39 -2.33
CA CYS A 195 -9.43 9.10 -2.64
C CYS A 195 -9.48 8.76 -4.14
N LEU A 196 -8.36 8.30 -4.70
CA LEU A 196 -8.28 7.82 -6.10
C LEU A 196 -9.09 6.54 -6.37
N LEU A 197 -9.54 5.84 -5.32
CA LEU A 197 -10.29 4.59 -5.46
C LEU A 197 -11.79 4.84 -5.62
N TYR A 198 -12.34 5.80 -4.87
CA TYR A 198 -13.74 6.22 -4.92
C TYR A 198 -13.86 7.64 -4.37
N THR A 199 -14.84 8.40 -4.83
CA THR A 199 -15.38 9.54 -4.09
C THR A 199 -16.20 8.95 -2.96
N SER A 200 -15.66 8.81 -1.75
CA SER A 200 -16.45 8.42 -0.59
C SER A 200 -17.05 9.67 0.03
N ASP A 201 -18.33 9.63 0.35
CA ASP A 201 -18.95 10.58 1.27
C ASP A 201 -18.40 10.29 2.68
N ALA A 202 -17.20 10.77 2.97
CA ALA A 202 -16.56 10.63 4.27
C ALA A 202 -17.13 11.62 5.31
N ALA A 203 -18.31 12.19 5.03
CA ALA A 203 -18.94 13.19 5.88
C ALA A 203 -19.84 12.60 6.99
N ASP A 204 -20.02 11.27 7.05
CA ASP A 204 -21.01 10.62 7.92
C ASP A 204 -20.41 9.75 9.04
N GLU A 205 -19.12 9.97 9.45
CA GLU A 205 -18.55 9.34 10.64
C GLU A 205 -18.13 10.34 11.72
#